data_4463ab6ec32cd116df9c859a95f028f8
#
_entry.id   4463ab6ec32cd116df9c859a95f028f8
#
_cell.length_a   1.000
_cell.length_b   1.000
_cell.length_c   1.000
_cell.angle_alpha   90.00
_cell.angle_beta   90.00
_cell.angle_gamma   90.00
#
_symmetry.space_group_name_H-M   'P 1'
#
loop_
_entity.id
_entity.type
_entity.pdbx_description
1 polymer ?
#
loop_
_entity_poly.entity_id
_entity_poly.type
_entity_poly.pdbx_seq_one_letter_code
_entity_poly.pdbx_strand_id
1 'polypeptide(L)'
;MAEETVPSPRKRLRRIMQVMRQYHFLSNFYHQKNPEEVCQALEELGPTFIKMGQILSTRADLVSPEYIKALRKLQDDVPADSFASVKKTFETETGKKISEVFKTFDQEPFASASIGQVHHAELKDGTSVVVKIQHPDVTKLVDTDLALLKRAVELLKYVPTGITVVDPVKIFNALSDSLRSEIDTIQEAKNGVEFYRLNNGQSIIRVPKVYFKYCAPKILVNEYMPGKSIKYLANASLSTNPEQAKAQRQVRHEIAQVLVKNFLRQVFVDHFFQADPHPGNILIRHLSQDEAQTDQVEVEKKLEKQIGPTKISYQQEKSLPPYRVIWIDFGMMGRISPATADGIAKIVLAVNSQDIHEIGQSIIPMCEQVGPLDEQKFYRELGKFLRPYLNAGLAEINFTKMLYQIVQLCQNNNLQIHSQVTMLVRAFGILETIIAKLDPSLSMLEVARPFGKQYLKQHFDLRTQLD
;
A
#
# COMPACT_ATOMS: atom_id res chain seq x y z
N MET A 1 4.77 37.10 -5.95
CA MET A 1 5.61 36.03 -6.50
C MET A 1 4.92 35.50 -7.75
N ALA A 2 5.63 35.39 -8.86
CA ALA A 2 5.05 35.01 -10.16
C ALA A 2 4.39 33.64 -10.05
N GLU A 3 3.19 33.50 -10.59
CA GLU A 3 2.56 32.20 -10.82
C GLU A 3 3.57 31.34 -11.60
N GLU A 4 4.09 30.28 -10.98
CA GLU A 4 4.89 29.28 -11.70
C GLU A 4 3.95 28.55 -12.66
N THR A 5 3.82 29.11 -13.85
CA THR A 5 3.13 28.44 -14.94
C THR A 5 3.93 27.22 -15.36
N VAL A 6 3.25 26.07 -15.50
CA VAL A 6 3.87 24.84 -16.03
C VAL A 6 4.71 25.18 -17.26
N PRO A 7 6.01 24.83 -17.27
CA PRO A 7 6.90 25.20 -18.35
C PRO A 7 6.40 24.60 -19.68
N SER A 8 6.58 25.33 -20.79
CA SER A 8 6.20 24.78 -22.09
C SER A 8 6.89 23.43 -22.35
N PRO A 9 6.25 22.49 -23.06
CA PRO A 9 6.80 21.14 -23.30
C PRO A 9 8.23 21.16 -23.86
N ARG A 10 8.58 22.16 -24.69
CA ARG A 10 9.93 22.31 -25.22
C ARG A 10 10.95 22.73 -24.16
N LYS A 11 10.59 23.65 -23.26
CA LYS A 11 11.44 24.06 -22.13
C LYS A 11 11.59 22.89 -21.16
N ARG A 12 10.51 22.18 -20.88
CA ARG A 12 10.51 21.02 -19.98
C ARG A 12 11.40 19.91 -20.52
N LEU A 13 11.27 19.56 -21.80
CA LEU A 13 12.13 18.57 -22.45
C LEU A 13 13.62 18.93 -22.35
N ARG A 14 13.98 20.19 -22.62
CA ARG A 14 15.37 20.66 -22.50
C ARG A 14 15.89 20.45 -21.08
N ARG A 15 15.09 20.80 -20.07
CA ARG A 15 15.47 20.60 -18.66
C ARG A 15 15.68 19.14 -18.33
N ILE A 16 14.73 18.27 -18.74
CA ILE A 16 14.86 16.81 -18.55
C ILE A 16 16.16 16.30 -19.18
N MET A 17 16.42 16.65 -20.44
CA MET A 17 17.63 16.20 -21.14
C MET A 17 18.91 16.75 -20.50
N GLN A 18 18.93 17.99 -20.01
CA GLN A 18 20.07 18.57 -19.30
C GLN A 18 20.39 17.80 -18.04
N VAL A 19 19.39 17.57 -17.18
CA VAL A 19 19.55 16.84 -15.91
C VAL A 19 19.95 15.40 -16.16
N MET A 20 19.28 14.70 -17.09
CA MET A 20 19.61 13.32 -17.44
C MET A 20 21.07 13.16 -17.91
N ARG A 21 21.62 14.18 -18.64
CA ARG A 21 23.03 14.18 -19.06
C ARG A 21 23.97 14.48 -17.88
N GLN A 22 23.63 15.48 -17.06
CA GLN A 22 24.44 15.92 -15.92
C GLN A 22 24.73 14.79 -14.94
N TYR A 23 23.73 13.95 -14.66
CA TYR A 23 23.81 12.84 -13.72
C TYR A 23 24.03 11.49 -14.38
N HIS A 24 24.37 11.46 -15.67
CA HIS A 24 24.54 10.21 -16.44
C HIS A 24 23.39 9.21 -16.22
N PHE A 25 22.16 9.74 -16.03
CA PHE A 25 21.00 8.99 -15.54
C PHE A 25 20.77 7.68 -16.30
N LEU A 26 20.73 7.72 -17.64
CA LEU A 26 20.44 6.53 -18.44
C LEU A 26 21.51 5.44 -18.24
N SER A 27 22.79 5.82 -18.23
CA SER A 27 23.89 4.88 -18.01
C SER A 27 23.87 4.29 -16.61
N ASN A 28 23.69 5.16 -15.58
CA ASN A 28 23.65 4.75 -14.18
C ASN A 28 22.45 3.84 -13.91
N PHE A 29 21.28 4.22 -14.38
CA PHE A 29 20.06 3.44 -14.19
C PHE A 29 20.15 2.07 -14.91
N TYR A 30 20.64 2.08 -16.14
CA TYR A 30 20.79 0.86 -16.94
C TYR A 30 21.75 -0.14 -16.33
N HIS A 31 22.92 0.32 -15.90
CA HIS A 31 23.95 -0.54 -15.30
C HIS A 31 23.75 -0.74 -13.79
N GLN A 32 22.67 -0.20 -13.21
CA GLN A 32 22.38 -0.23 -11.76
C GLN A 32 23.57 0.27 -10.93
N LYS A 33 24.17 1.41 -11.35
CA LYS A 33 25.32 2.07 -10.70
C LYS A 33 24.92 3.45 -10.16
N ASN A 34 25.67 3.96 -9.21
CA ASN A 34 25.53 5.33 -8.66
C ASN A 34 24.06 5.71 -8.33
N PRO A 35 23.34 4.94 -7.51
CA PRO A 35 21.93 5.20 -7.24
C PRO A 35 21.67 6.59 -6.63
N GLU A 36 22.62 7.16 -5.88
CA GLU A 36 22.54 8.51 -5.33
C GLU A 36 22.48 9.59 -6.40
N GLU A 37 23.26 9.49 -7.49
CA GLU A 37 23.19 10.44 -8.62
C GLU A 37 21.82 10.35 -9.32
N VAL A 38 21.27 9.16 -9.43
CA VAL A 38 19.93 8.97 -9.98
C VAL A 38 18.87 9.62 -9.08
N CYS A 39 18.96 9.48 -7.75
CA CYS A 39 18.08 10.17 -6.82
C CYS A 39 18.17 11.69 -6.97
N GLN A 40 19.37 12.26 -7.03
CA GLN A 40 19.58 13.69 -7.23
C GLN A 40 18.97 14.20 -8.54
N ALA A 41 19.10 13.42 -9.62
CA ALA A 41 18.44 13.76 -10.89
C ALA A 41 16.91 13.78 -10.76
N LEU A 42 16.32 12.82 -10.05
CA LEU A 42 14.88 12.75 -9.82
C LEU A 42 14.39 13.93 -8.96
N GLU A 43 15.11 14.29 -7.91
CA GLU A 43 14.81 15.45 -7.06
C GLU A 43 14.89 16.76 -7.85
N GLU A 44 15.94 16.95 -8.67
CA GLU A 44 16.10 18.15 -9.49
C GLU A 44 15.04 18.29 -10.58
N LEU A 45 14.50 17.17 -11.07
CA LEU A 45 13.39 17.14 -12.04
C LEU A 45 12.02 17.39 -11.40
N GLY A 46 11.90 17.22 -10.09
CA GLY A 46 10.73 17.62 -9.30
C GLY A 46 9.65 16.54 -9.16
N PRO A 47 8.42 16.94 -8.79
CA PRO A 47 7.39 16.05 -8.22
C PRO A 47 7.09 14.79 -9.03
N THR A 48 6.92 14.89 -10.32
CA THR A 48 6.65 13.75 -11.22
C THR A 48 7.74 12.68 -11.10
N PHE A 49 9.01 13.11 -11.14
CA PHE A 49 10.15 12.21 -11.14
C PHE A 49 10.45 11.67 -9.73
N ILE A 50 10.24 12.47 -8.69
CA ILE A 50 10.31 12.03 -7.29
C ILE A 50 9.31 10.88 -7.07
N LYS A 51 8.06 11.05 -7.49
CA LYS A 51 7.02 10.02 -7.39
C LYS A 51 7.35 8.78 -8.22
N MET A 52 7.86 8.94 -9.43
CA MET A 52 8.33 7.81 -10.23
C MET A 52 9.46 7.04 -9.51
N GLY A 53 10.40 7.75 -8.89
CA GLY A 53 11.46 7.14 -8.06
C GLY A 53 10.90 6.39 -6.85
N GLN A 54 9.93 6.96 -6.17
CA GLN A 54 9.24 6.31 -5.05
C GLN A 54 8.51 5.04 -5.50
N ILE A 55 7.79 5.08 -6.63
CA ILE A 55 7.15 3.90 -7.22
C ILE A 55 8.23 2.86 -7.59
N LEU A 56 9.33 3.25 -8.22
CA LEU A 56 10.45 2.35 -8.54
C LEU A 56 11.06 1.71 -7.29
N SER A 57 11.16 2.45 -6.17
CA SER A 57 11.66 1.90 -4.90
C SER A 57 10.86 0.71 -4.38
N THR A 58 9.72 0.46 -4.96
CA THR A 58 8.78 -0.58 -4.60
C THR A 58 8.80 -1.77 -5.57
N ARG A 59 9.56 -1.64 -6.65
CA ARG A 59 9.61 -2.57 -7.77
C ARG A 59 10.95 -3.32 -7.79
N ALA A 60 11.10 -4.29 -6.87
CA ALA A 60 12.29 -5.15 -6.80
C ALA A 60 12.48 -6.04 -8.06
N ASP A 61 11.46 -6.12 -8.91
CA ASP A 61 11.51 -6.74 -10.22
C ASP A 61 12.19 -5.87 -11.28
N LEU A 62 12.34 -4.56 -11.02
CA LEU A 62 12.88 -3.59 -11.98
C LEU A 62 14.24 -3.01 -11.57
N VAL A 63 14.52 -2.93 -10.27
CA VAL A 63 15.73 -2.28 -9.75
C VAL A 63 16.38 -3.10 -8.64
N SER A 64 17.71 -2.95 -8.50
CA SER A 64 18.51 -3.67 -7.50
C SER A 64 18.18 -3.25 -6.05
N PRO A 65 18.55 -4.07 -5.05
CA PRO A 65 18.36 -3.73 -3.64
C PRO A 65 19.04 -2.40 -3.24
N GLU A 66 20.21 -2.08 -3.81
CA GLU A 66 20.92 -0.84 -3.59
C GLU A 66 20.13 0.37 -4.11
N TYR A 67 19.54 0.24 -5.31
CA TYR A 67 18.65 1.25 -5.89
C TYR A 67 17.39 1.44 -5.04
N ILE A 68 16.76 0.36 -4.60
CA ILE A 68 15.60 0.43 -3.70
C ILE A 68 15.95 1.22 -2.43
N LYS A 69 17.11 0.93 -1.83
CA LYS A 69 17.57 1.61 -0.61
C LYS A 69 17.79 3.11 -0.83
N ALA A 70 18.36 3.49 -1.97
CA ALA A 70 18.59 4.90 -2.32
C ALA A 70 17.27 5.62 -2.62
N LEU A 71 16.44 5.05 -3.50
CA LEU A 71 15.17 5.64 -3.92
C LEU A 71 14.17 5.83 -2.76
N ARG A 72 14.23 4.99 -1.73
CA ARG A 72 13.43 5.17 -0.49
C ARG A 72 13.78 6.43 0.30
N LYS A 73 14.92 7.07 0.02
CA LYS A 73 15.33 8.33 0.67
C LYS A 73 14.71 9.55 0.00
N LEU A 74 14.13 9.39 -1.20
CA LEU A 74 13.45 10.48 -1.89
C LEU A 74 12.35 11.05 -1.01
N GLN A 75 12.53 12.31 -0.60
CA GLN A 75 11.60 13.01 0.26
C GLN A 75 10.51 13.67 -0.55
N ASP A 76 9.31 13.68 0.02
CA ASP A 76 8.11 14.26 -0.55
C ASP A 76 7.79 15.64 0.03
N ASP A 77 8.77 16.24 0.75
CA ASP A 77 8.59 17.49 1.46
C ASP A 77 8.65 18.67 0.47
N VAL A 78 7.51 19.23 0.17
CA VAL A 78 7.36 20.36 -0.74
C VAL A 78 6.78 21.55 0.02
N PRO A 79 7.30 22.79 -0.21
CA PRO A 79 6.73 23.97 0.40
C PRO A 79 5.23 24.08 0.14
N ALA A 80 4.47 24.42 1.17
CA ALA A 80 3.03 24.58 1.07
C ALA A 80 2.66 25.75 0.15
N ASP A 81 1.57 25.58 -0.60
CA ASP A 81 0.95 26.68 -1.34
C ASP A 81 0.32 27.71 -0.40
N SER A 82 0.23 28.95 -0.87
CA SER A 82 -0.48 29.98 -0.13
C SER A 82 -1.97 29.65 0.01
N PHE A 83 -2.59 30.10 1.12
CA PHE A 83 -4.01 29.91 1.32
C PHE A 83 -4.89 30.50 0.20
N ALA A 84 -4.44 31.57 -0.46
CA ALA A 84 -5.13 32.12 -1.63
C ALA A 84 -5.18 31.11 -2.79
N SER A 85 -4.09 30.37 -3.03
CA SER A 85 -4.01 29.29 -4.01
C SER A 85 -4.93 28.13 -3.64
N VAL A 86 -4.89 27.69 -2.38
CA VAL A 86 -5.77 26.65 -1.83
C VAL A 86 -7.24 27.00 -2.04
N LYS A 87 -7.64 28.23 -1.66
CA LYS A 87 -8.99 28.74 -1.83
C LYS A 87 -9.41 28.72 -3.29
N LYS A 88 -8.57 29.23 -4.17
CA LYS A 88 -8.83 29.25 -5.64
C LYS A 88 -9.04 27.84 -6.17
N THR A 89 -8.17 26.89 -5.79
CA THR A 89 -8.28 25.48 -6.21
C THR A 89 -9.60 24.89 -5.70
N PHE A 90 -9.91 25.05 -4.41
CA PHE A 90 -11.14 24.52 -3.82
C PHE A 90 -12.40 25.08 -4.52
N GLU A 91 -12.47 26.40 -4.68
CA GLU A 91 -13.63 27.08 -5.29
C GLU A 91 -13.79 26.72 -6.78
N THR A 92 -12.67 26.56 -7.50
CA THR A 92 -12.70 26.15 -8.91
C THR A 92 -13.17 24.71 -9.08
N GLU A 93 -12.67 23.78 -8.26
CA GLU A 93 -12.96 22.35 -8.40
C GLU A 93 -14.37 21.98 -7.87
N THR A 94 -14.84 22.65 -6.81
CA THR A 94 -16.12 22.33 -6.18
C THR A 94 -17.28 23.23 -6.59
N GLY A 95 -16.99 24.39 -7.19
CA GLY A 95 -17.98 25.43 -7.47
C GLY A 95 -18.58 26.09 -6.21
N LYS A 96 -18.00 25.88 -5.03
CA LYS A 96 -18.48 26.37 -3.73
C LYS A 96 -17.37 27.14 -3.02
N LYS A 97 -17.76 28.17 -2.25
CA LYS A 97 -16.81 28.84 -1.35
C LYS A 97 -16.47 27.96 -0.17
N ILE A 98 -15.22 28.05 0.33
CA ILE A 98 -14.79 27.34 1.55
C ILE A 98 -15.78 27.61 2.70
N SER A 99 -16.19 28.86 2.88
CA SER A 99 -17.14 29.27 3.94
C SER A 99 -18.56 28.71 3.78
N GLU A 100 -18.95 28.23 2.61
CA GLU A 100 -20.25 27.57 2.39
C GLU A 100 -20.24 26.12 2.89
N VAL A 101 -19.07 25.45 2.80
CA VAL A 101 -18.91 24.03 3.16
C VAL A 101 -18.44 23.87 4.61
N PHE A 102 -17.46 24.67 5.02
CA PHE A 102 -16.83 24.54 6.31
C PHE A 102 -17.25 25.68 7.27
N LYS A 103 -17.36 25.36 8.55
CA LYS A 103 -17.54 26.32 9.65
C LYS A 103 -16.20 26.97 9.96
N THR A 104 -15.14 26.16 10.07
CA THR A 104 -13.75 26.59 10.22
C THR A 104 -12.87 25.88 9.21
N PHE A 105 -11.79 26.53 8.80
CA PHE A 105 -10.79 25.97 7.87
C PHE A 105 -9.43 26.58 8.24
N ASP A 106 -8.48 25.73 8.61
CA ASP A 106 -7.14 26.16 8.99
C ASP A 106 -6.38 26.62 7.75
N GLN A 107 -5.88 27.86 7.79
CA GLN A 107 -5.18 28.44 6.63
C GLN A 107 -3.81 27.81 6.40
N GLU A 108 -3.14 27.43 7.49
CA GLU A 108 -1.86 26.71 7.42
C GLU A 108 -2.12 25.21 7.32
N PRO A 109 -1.50 24.51 6.37
CA PRO A 109 -1.61 23.07 6.29
C PRO A 109 -0.79 22.41 7.41
N PHE A 110 -1.26 21.30 7.94
CA PHE A 110 -0.48 20.51 8.88
C PHE A 110 0.46 19.50 8.21
N ALA A 111 0.30 19.29 6.90
CA ALA A 111 1.18 18.46 6.08
C ALA A 111 1.20 18.97 4.64
N SER A 112 2.36 18.92 4.00
CA SER A 112 2.53 19.19 2.58
C SER A 112 3.43 18.11 1.97
N ALA A 113 3.07 17.62 0.79
CA ALA A 113 3.79 16.60 0.04
C ALA A 113 3.87 16.96 -1.45
N SER A 114 4.53 16.17 -2.27
CA SER A 114 4.78 16.48 -3.70
C SER A 114 3.52 16.67 -4.54
N ILE A 115 2.39 16.09 -4.15
CA ILE A 115 1.15 16.14 -4.93
C ILE A 115 0.17 17.16 -4.37
N GLY A 116 0.21 17.44 -3.06
CA GLY A 116 -0.76 18.32 -2.43
C GLY A 116 -0.49 18.53 -0.94
N GLN A 117 -1.35 19.29 -0.31
CA GLN A 117 -1.28 19.64 1.10
C GLN A 117 -2.58 19.33 1.82
N VAL A 118 -2.50 19.16 3.14
CA VAL A 118 -3.62 18.73 3.98
C VAL A 118 -3.91 19.78 5.04
N HIS A 119 -5.17 20.19 5.11
CA HIS A 119 -5.67 21.16 6.05
C HIS A 119 -6.68 20.51 7.01
N HIS A 120 -6.72 21.00 8.24
CA HIS A 120 -7.79 20.68 9.17
C HIS A 120 -8.96 21.63 8.95
N ALA A 121 -10.19 21.12 9.07
CA ALA A 121 -11.40 21.89 8.92
C ALA A 121 -12.55 21.30 9.76
N GLU A 122 -13.60 22.08 9.98
CA GLU A 122 -14.84 21.67 10.64
C GLU A 122 -16.01 21.90 9.67
N LEU A 123 -16.81 20.88 9.43
CA LEU A 123 -18.04 21.00 8.65
C LEU A 123 -19.08 21.83 9.39
N LYS A 124 -20.14 22.27 8.70
CA LYS A 124 -21.23 23.06 9.29
C LYS A 124 -21.96 22.38 10.45
N ASP A 125 -21.95 21.06 10.46
CA ASP A 125 -22.55 20.24 11.52
C ASP A 125 -21.63 19.99 12.72
N GLY A 126 -20.44 20.58 12.73
CA GLY A 126 -19.44 20.41 13.78
C GLY A 126 -18.50 19.21 13.60
N THR A 127 -18.62 18.45 12.50
CA THR A 127 -17.76 17.31 12.23
C THR A 127 -16.35 17.78 11.88
N SER A 128 -15.35 17.27 12.57
CA SER A 128 -13.93 17.52 12.28
C SER A 128 -13.48 16.69 11.08
N VAL A 129 -12.84 17.35 10.10
CA VAL A 129 -12.40 16.75 8.84
C VAL A 129 -11.00 17.18 8.48
N VAL A 130 -10.36 16.39 7.62
CA VAL A 130 -9.15 16.76 6.89
C VAL A 130 -9.49 16.96 5.42
N VAL A 131 -8.93 18.01 4.85
CA VAL A 131 -9.11 18.38 3.44
C VAL A 131 -7.75 18.31 2.75
N LYS A 132 -7.55 17.28 1.92
CA LYS A 132 -6.38 17.15 1.06
C LYS A 132 -6.66 17.88 -0.24
N ILE A 133 -5.78 18.81 -0.60
CA ILE A 133 -5.92 19.66 -1.79
C ILE A 133 -4.65 19.50 -2.62
N GLN A 134 -4.81 19.12 -3.89
CA GLN A 134 -3.67 19.00 -4.78
C GLN A 134 -3.08 20.36 -5.10
N HIS A 135 -1.76 20.40 -5.26
CA HIS A 135 -1.07 21.60 -5.73
C HIS A 135 -1.60 22.01 -7.12
N PRO A 136 -1.72 23.31 -7.38
CA PRO A 136 -2.07 23.81 -8.71
C PRO A 136 -1.13 23.20 -9.75
N ASP A 137 -1.64 22.89 -10.92
CA ASP A 137 -0.85 22.41 -12.07
C ASP A 137 -0.13 21.06 -11.93
N VAL A 138 -0.16 20.39 -10.78
CA VAL A 138 0.53 19.10 -10.61
C VAL A 138 0.08 18.06 -11.63
N THR A 139 -1.21 17.96 -11.88
CA THR A 139 -1.78 17.04 -12.88
C THR A 139 -1.28 17.38 -14.29
N LYS A 140 -1.26 18.68 -14.64
CA LYS A 140 -0.78 19.15 -15.95
C LYS A 140 0.72 18.94 -16.13
N LEU A 141 1.51 19.10 -15.05
CA LEU A 141 2.94 18.81 -15.05
C LEU A 141 3.19 17.31 -15.28
N VAL A 142 2.49 16.45 -14.54
CA VAL A 142 2.57 15.00 -14.68
C VAL A 142 2.19 14.56 -16.07
N ASP A 143 1.09 15.05 -16.64
CA ASP A 143 0.66 14.71 -18.00
C ASP A 143 1.70 15.14 -19.04
N THR A 144 2.30 16.34 -18.87
CA THR A 144 3.36 16.83 -19.74
C THR A 144 4.60 15.93 -19.68
N ASP A 145 5.05 15.60 -18.47
CA ASP A 145 6.22 14.76 -18.25
C ASP A 145 6.01 13.33 -18.78
N LEU A 146 4.85 12.73 -18.50
CA LEU A 146 4.50 11.41 -19.04
C LEU A 146 4.42 11.40 -20.57
N ALA A 147 3.87 12.44 -21.18
CA ALA A 147 3.83 12.53 -22.65
C ALA A 147 5.23 12.63 -23.25
N LEU A 148 6.15 13.37 -22.63
CA LEU A 148 7.54 13.49 -23.06
C LEU A 148 8.30 12.18 -22.88
N LEU A 149 8.16 11.53 -21.71
CA LEU A 149 8.78 10.25 -21.42
C LEU A 149 8.28 9.13 -22.33
N LYS A 150 6.97 9.08 -22.62
CA LYS A 150 6.40 8.11 -23.54
C LYS A 150 7.08 8.17 -24.92
N ARG A 151 7.22 9.38 -25.47
CA ARG A 151 7.90 9.58 -26.77
C ARG A 151 9.36 9.14 -26.71
N ALA A 152 10.07 9.46 -25.62
CA ALA A 152 11.45 9.03 -25.43
C ALA A 152 11.60 7.51 -25.39
N VAL A 153 10.73 6.82 -24.65
CA VAL A 153 10.73 5.35 -24.52
C VAL A 153 10.35 4.66 -25.84
N GLU A 154 9.40 5.23 -26.60
CA GLU A 154 9.04 4.73 -27.93
C GLU A 154 10.21 4.81 -28.92
N LEU A 155 11.04 5.85 -28.85
CA LEU A 155 12.23 6.00 -29.66
C LEU A 155 13.32 4.99 -29.31
N LEU A 156 13.42 4.57 -28.03
CA LEU A 156 14.39 3.56 -27.59
C LEU A 156 14.16 2.19 -28.24
N LYS A 157 12.96 1.87 -28.73
CA LYS A 157 12.69 0.62 -29.47
C LYS A 157 13.53 0.47 -30.76
N TYR A 158 13.95 1.58 -31.33
CA TYR A 158 14.72 1.59 -32.58
C TYR A 158 16.24 1.62 -32.35
N VAL A 159 16.69 1.70 -31.10
CA VAL A 159 18.11 1.65 -30.77
C VAL A 159 18.47 0.19 -30.55
N PRO A 160 19.45 -0.39 -31.29
CA PRO A 160 19.93 -1.74 -31.06
C PRO A 160 20.65 -1.78 -29.72
N THR A 161 19.92 -1.98 -28.66
CA THR A 161 20.48 -2.24 -27.35
C THR A 161 20.49 -3.76 -27.19
N GLY A 162 21.66 -4.36 -26.97
CA GLY A 162 21.78 -5.79 -26.72
C GLY A 162 21.13 -6.31 -25.44
N ILE A 163 20.01 -5.69 -25.04
CA ILE A 163 19.34 -5.84 -23.77
C ILE A 163 17.98 -6.46 -24.00
N THR A 164 17.86 -7.70 -23.65
CA THR A 164 16.69 -8.54 -23.93
C THR A 164 15.83 -8.89 -22.72
N VAL A 165 16.04 -8.28 -21.54
CA VAL A 165 15.39 -8.80 -20.33
C VAL A 165 14.12 -8.05 -19.91
N VAL A 166 13.97 -6.76 -20.21
CA VAL A 166 12.73 -6.02 -19.83
C VAL A 166 12.37 -4.99 -20.90
N ASP A 167 11.12 -5.01 -21.38
CA ASP A 167 10.59 -4.03 -22.34
C ASP A 167 10.43 -2.65 -21.67
N PRO A 168 11.20 -1.61 -22.09
CA PRO A 168 11.11 -0.27 -21.51
C PRO A 168 9.71 0.34 -21.58
N VAL A 169 8.92 -0.03 -22.59
CA VAL A 169 7.54 0.45 -22.76
C VAL A 169 6.62 -0.17 -21.71
N LYS A 170 6.77 -1.45 -21.42
CA LYS A 170 6.01 -2.12 -20.36
C LYS A 170 6.32 -1.49 -18.99
N ILE A 171 7.61 -1.22 -18.70
CA ILE A 171 8.01 -0.51 -17.46
C ILE A 171 7.37 0.86 -17.40
N PHE A 172 7.51 1.66 -18.47
CA PHE A 172 6.96 3.01 -18.52
C PHE A 172 5.45 3.00 -18.31
N ASN A 173 4.71 2.10 -18.99
CA ASN A 173 3.27 1.99 -18.84
C ASN A 173 2.88 1.67 -17.38
N ALA A 174 3.54 0.69 -16.77
CA ALA A 174 3.29 0.34 -15.36
C ALA A 174 3.55 1.49 -14.39
N LEU A 175 4.64 2.26 -14.61
CA LEU A 175 4.94 3.45 -13.80
C LEU A 175 3.94 4.58 -14.05
N SER A 176 3.56 4.80 -15.31
CA SER A 176 2.57 5.81 -15.71
C SER A 176 1.21 5.53 -15.08
N ASP A 177 0.75 4.28 -15.14
CA ASP A 177 -0.52 3.86 -14.56
C ASP A 177 -0.52 4.01 -13.03
N SER A 178 0.58 3.63 -12.38
CA SER A 178 0.74 3.80 -10.93
C SER A 178 0.73 5.28 -10.52
N LEU A 179 1.45 6.13 -11.27
CA LEU A 179 1.50 7.57 -11.00
C LEU A 179 0.14 8.23 -11.23
N ARG A 180 -0.57 7.85 -12.31
CA ARG A 180 -1.93 8.35 -12.58
C ARG A 180 -2.91 7.94 -11.49
N SER A 181 -2.82 6.72 -11.01
CA SER A 181 -3.64 6.25 -9.89
C SER A 181 -3.39 7.05 -8.61
N GLU A 182 -2.14 7.43 -8.34
CA GLU A 182 -1.76 8.18 -7.14
C GLU A 182 -2.25 9.65 -7.17
N ILE A 183 -2.39 10.25 -8.35
CA ILE A 183 -2.95 11.60 -8.48
C ILE A 183 -4.47 11.60 -8.66
N ASP A 184 -5.12 10.45 -8.78
CA ASP A 184 -6.58 10.34 -8.93
C ASP A 184 -7.28 10.40 -7.56
N THR A 185 -7.54 11.62 -7.11
CA THR A 185 -8.23 11.89 -5.84
C THR A 185 -9.64 11.28 -5.79
N ILE A 186 -10.33 11.19 -6.92
CA ILE A 186 -11.67 10.57 -6.96
C ILE A 186 -11.56 9.05 -6.78
N GLN A 187 -10.54 8.43 -7.35
CA GLN A 187 -10.30 7.00 -7.13
C GLN A 187 -9.89 6.74 -5.67
N GLU A 188 -9.03 7.59 -5.09
CA GLU A 188 -8.69 7.54 -3.66
C GLU A 188 -9.96 7.65 -2.78
N ALA A 189 -10.86 8.57 -3.09
CA ALA A 189 -12.13 8.73 -2.39
C ALA A 189 -13.02 7.47 -2.50
N LYS A 190 -13.15 6.88 -3.70
CA LYS A 190 -13.90 5.63 -3.91
C LYS A 190 -13.30 4.47 -3.13
N ASN A 191 -12.00 4.33 -3.19
CA ASN A 191 -11.27 3.30 -2.42
C ASN A 191 -11.51 3.46 -0.92
N GLY A 192 -11.46 4.70 -0.40
CA GLY A 192 -11.73 5.01 1.00
C GLY A 192 -13.15 4.64 1.41
N VAL A 193 -14.15 4.94 0.59
CA VAL A 193 -15.56 4.55 0.84
C VAL A 193 -15.68 3.03 0.91
N GLU A 194 -15.08 2.30 -0.03
CA GLU A 194 -15.13 0.84 -0.04
C GLU A 194 -14.39 0.23 1.15
N PHE A 195 -13.20 0.73 1.45
CA PHE A 195 -12.40 0.25 2.57
C PHE A 195 -13.09 0.53 3.92
N TYR A 196 -13.74 1.71 4.05
CA TYR A 196 -14.58 2.03 5.20
C TYR A 196 -15.70 1.01 5.39
N ARG A 197 -16.42 0.68 4.30
CA ARG A 197 -17.52 -0.30 4.35
C ARG A 197 -17.06 -1.69 4.79
N LEU A 198 -15.85 -2.10 4.37
CA LEU A 198 -15.30 -3.42 4.66
C LEU A 198 -14.69 -3.54 6.07
N ASN A 199 -14.15 -2.44 6.61
CA ASN A 199 -13.35 -2.48 7.84
C ASN A 199 -13.99 -1.75 9.04
N ASN A 200 -14.95 -0.85 8.83
CA ASN A 200 -15.59 -0.17 9.93
C ASN A 200 -16.75 -0.99 10.50
N GLY A 201 -16.68 -1.21 11.78
CA GLY A 201 -17.66 -1.89 12.59
C GLY A 201 -17.33 -1.67 14.07
N GLN A 202 -17.93 -2.44 14.97
CA GLN A 202 -17.54 -2.47 16.37
C GLN A 202 -16.27 -3.30 16.56
N SER A 203 -15.16 -2.88 15.98
CA SER A 203 -13.87 -3.57 16.01
C SER A 203 -12.75 -2.63 16.44
N ILE A 204 -11.56 -3.20 16.66
CA ILE A 204 -10.36 -2.42 16.97
C ILE A 204 -9.84 -1.61 15.78
N ILE A 205 -10.19 -2.01 14.54
CA ILE A 205 -9.81 -1.30 13.31
C ILE A 205 -10.79 -0.16 13.08
N ARG A 206 -10.26 1.00 12.68
CA ARG A 206 -11.04 2.17 12.26
C ARG A 206 -10.50 2.69 10.93
N VAL A 207 -11.41 3.28 10.18
CA VAL A 207 -11.15 3.90 8.88
C VAL A 207 -11.90 5.23 8.86
N PRO A 208 -11.31 6.34 8.40
CA PRO A 208 -12.02 7.61 8.29
C PRO A 208 -13.16 7.52 7.27
N LYS A 209 -14.27 8.13 7.61
CA LYS A 209 -15.37 8.30 6.66
C LYS A 209 -14.98 9.30 5.60
N VAL A 210 -15.19 8.94 4.33
CA VAL A 210 -15.01 9.85 3.19
C VAL A 210 -16.29 10.64 2.98
N TYR A 211 -16.18 11.97 2.97
CA TYR A 211 -17.31 12.87 2.70
C TYR A 211 -17.40 13.15 1.19
N PHE A 212 -17.73 12.11 0.41
CA PHE A 212 -17.69 12.10 -1.05
C PHE A 212 -18.40 13.28 -1.71
N LYS A 213 -19.49 13.79 -1.11
CA LYS A 213 -20.24 14.98 -1.58
C LYS A 213 -19.43 16.28 -1.60
N TYR A 214 -18.27 16.29 -0.93
CA TYR A 214 -17.34 17.44 -0.89
C TYR A 214 -16.02 17.14 -1.61
N CYS A 215 -15.87 15.93 -2.15
CA CYS A 215 -14.71 15.55 -2.93
C CYS A 215 -14.86 16.05 -4.38
N ALA A 216 -13.72 16.34 -5.01
CA ALA A 216 -13.61 16.77 -6.39
C ALA A 216 -12.27 16.25 -6.97
N PRO A 217 -11.99 16.39 -8.28
CA PRO A 217 -10.76 15.84 -8.88
C PRO A 217 -9.44 16.20 -8.16
N LYS A 218 -9.41 17.35 -7.47
CA LYS A 218 -8.23 17.78 -6.70
C LYS A 218 -8.50 17.90 -5.19
N ILE A 219 -9.68 17.51 -4.73
CA ILE A 219 -10.12 17.69 -3.33
C ILE A 219 -10.59 16.37 -2.76
N LEU A 220 -9.99 15.97 -1.65
CA LEU A 220 -10.45 14.83 -0.84
C LEU A 220 -10.83 15.32 0.56
N VAL A 221 -12.01 14.96 1.02
CA VAL A 221 -12.48 15.32 2.35
C VAL A 221 -12.78 14.07 3.15
N ASN A 222 -11.98 13.83 4.18
CA ASN A 222 -12.08 12.70 5.07
C ASN A 222 -12.36 13.14 6.51
N GLU A 223 -12.97 12.26 7.28
CA GLU A 223 -13.07 12.41 8.73
C GLU A 223 -11.67 12.58 9.34
N TYR A 224 -11.54 13.52 10.27
CA TYR A 224 -10.31 13.66 11.06
C TYR A 224 -10.22 12.53 12.08
N MET A 225 -9.18 11.72 12.01
CA MET A 225 -8.93 10.62 12.93
C MET A 225 -7.76 10.99 13.85
N PRO A 226 -8.00 11.34 15.13
CA PRO A 226 -6.91 11.62 16.05
C PRO A 226 -6.12 10.35 16.34
N GLY A 227 -4.79 10.45 16.34
CA GLY A 227 -3.89 9.34 16.61
C GLY A 227 -2.45 9.69 16.35
N LYS A 228 -1.53 8.83 16.77
CA LYS A 228 -0.11 8.93 16.47
C LYS A 228 0.31 7.83 15.52
N SER A 229 1.18 8.15 14.55
CA SER A 229 1.69 7.12 13.64
C SER A 229 2.29 5.95 14.44
N ILE A 230 2.02 4.74 13.97
CA ILE A 230 2.57 3.50 14.53
C ILE A 230 4.12 3.51 14.57
N LYS A 231 4.75 4.35 13.74
CA LYS A 231 6.21 4.57 13.73
C LYS A 231 6.72 4.96 15.12
N TYR A 232 5.97 5.80 15.85
CA TYR A 232 6.37 6.22 17.19
C TYR A 232 6.32 5.06 18.19
N LEU A 233 5.28 4.22 18.10
CA LEU A 233 5.17 3.03 18.96
C LEU A 233 6.28 2.01 18.63
N ALA A 234 6.52 1.76 17.34
CA ALA A 234 7.50 0.79 16.87
C ALA A 234 8.96 1.18 17.22
N ASN A 235 9.26 2.49 17.27
CA ASN A 235 10.61 2.99 17.58
C ASN A 235 10.79 3.44 19.05
N ALA A 236 9.73 3.44 19.87
CA ALA A 236 9.83 3.84 21.28
C ALA A 236 10.65 2.82 22.09
N SER A 237 11.50 3.30 22.98
CA SER A 237 12.18 2.46 23.95
C SER A 237 11.19 1.89 24.96
N LEU A 238 11.47 0.67 25.44
CA LEU A 238 10.68 0.10 26.52
C LEU A 238 11.01 0.82 27.85
N SER A 239 10.04 0.84 28.76
CA SER A 239 10.25 1.37 30.11
C SER A 239 11.38 0.63 30.84
N THR A 240 12.12 1.33 31.67
CA THR A 240 13.11 0.72 32.56
C THR A 240 12.45 -0.06 33.72
N ASN A 241 11.19 0.21 34.02
CA ASN A 241 10.40 -0.56 34.98
C ASN A 241 9.95 -1.87 34.34
N PRO A 242 10.28 -3.04 34.93
CA PRO A 242 9.99 -4.36 34.35
C PRO A 242 8.49 -4.61 34.09
N GLU A 243 7.61 -4.22 35.00
CA GLU A 243 6.16 -4.39 34.86
C GLU A 243 5.59 -3.55 33.73
N GLN A 244 6.02 -2.28 33.63
CA GLN A 244 5.61 -1.41 32.53
C GLN A 244 6.17 -1.90 31.20
N ALA A 245 7.42 -2.36 31.17
CA ALA A 245 8.03 -2.94 29.96
C ALA A 245 7.27 -4.18 29.49
N LYS A 246 6.80 -5.03 30.40
CA LYS A 246 5.98 -6.21 30.12
C LYS A 246 4.63 -5.78 29.51
N ALA A 247 3.94 -4.82 30.13
CA ALA A 247 2.69 -4.29 29.61
C ALA A 247 2.84 -3.66 28.23
N GLN A 248 3.91 -2.88 27.98
CA GLN A 248 4.22 -2.30 26.67
C GLN A 248 4.47 -3.37 25.61
N ARG A 249 5.21 -4.44 25.94
CA ARG A 249 5.41 -5.57 25.01
C ARG A 249 4.09 -6.25 24.67
N GLN A 250 3.22 -6.47 25.67
CA GLN A 250 1.91 -7.07 25.45
C GLN A 250 1.07 -6.24 24.48
N VAL A 251 0.98 -4.93 24.67
CA VAL A 251 0.24 -4.02 23.78
C VAL A 251 0.82 -4.06 22.36
N ARG A 252 2.14 -4.04 22.20
CA ARG A 252 2.81 -4.15 20.89
C ARG A 252 2.49 -5.46 20.20
N HIS A 253 2.55 -6.57 20.94
CA HIS A 253 2.20 -7.90 20.44
C HIS A 253 0.74 -7.95 19.95
N GLU A 254 -0.19 -7.44 20.73
CA GLU A 254 -1.62 -7.38 20.36
C GLU A 254 -1.86 -6.55 19.10
N ILE A 255 -1.25 -5.36 19.02
CA ILE A 255 -1.34 -4.49 17.83
C ILE A 255 -0.76 -5.20 16.60
N ALA A 256 0.39 -5.86 16.74
CA ALA A 256 1.00 -6.63 15.67
C ALA A 256 0.08 -7.75 15.17
N GLN A 257 -0.52 -8.53 16.08
CA GLN A 257 -1.50 -9.56 15.72
C GLN A 257 -2.74 -8.99 15.02
N VAL A 258 -3.26 -7.87 15.51
CA VAL A 258 -4.43 -7.20 14.92
C VAL A 258 -4.13 -6.77 13.49
N LEU A 259 -2.97 -6.17 13.25
CA LEU A 259 -2.55 -5.74 11.91
C LEU A 259 -2.44 -6.92 10.94
N VAL A 260 -1.76 -8.00 11.36
CA VAL A 260 -1.63 -9.19 10.51
C VAL A 260 -2.99 -9.80 10.19
N LYS A 261 -3.84 -10.01 11.20
CA LYS A 261 -5.19 -10.59 11.01
C LYS A 261 -6.06 -9.71 10.10
N ASN A 262 -6.03 -8.39 10.30
CA ASN A 262 -6.79 -7.47 9.46
C ASN A 262 -6.27 -7.49 8.01
N PHE A 263 -4.96 -7.50 7.81
CA PHE A 263 -4.38 -7.57 6.47
C PHE A 263 -4.71 -8.90 5.77
N LEU A 264 -4.62 -10.02 6.46
CA LEU A 264 -5.04 -11.31 5.92
C LEU A 264 -6.52 -11.32 5.53
N ARG A 265 -7.39 -10.70 6.32
CA ARG A 265 -8.79 -10.53 5.97
C ARG A 265 -8.96 -9.70 4.70
N GLN A 266 -8.27 -8.57 4.58
CA GLN A 266 -8.28 -7.73 3.37
C GLN A 266 -7.90 -8.53 2.11
N VAL A 267 -6.91 -9.42 2.23
CA VAL A 267 -6.42 -10.25 1.12
C VAL A 267 -7.38 -11.41 0.81
N PHE A 268 -7.72 -12.22 1.80
CA PHE A 268 -8.41 -13.49 1.58
C PHE A 268 -9.94 -13.39 1.62
N VAL A 269 -10.50 -12.41 2.31
CA VAL A 269 -11.96 -12.27 2.47
C VAL A 269 -12.48 -11.12 1.62
N ASP A 270 -11.86 -9.96 1.75
CA ASP A 270 -12.33 -8.74 1.09
C ASP A 270 -11.79 -8.64 -0.36
N HIS A 271 -10.70 -9.37 -0.69
CA HIS A 271 -9.97 -9.31 -1.97
C HIS A 271 -9.58 -7.88 -2.37
N PHE A 272 -9.54 -7.00 -1.39
CA PHE A 272 -9.25 -5.58 -1.49
C PHE A 272 -8.37 -5.15 -0.32
N PHE A 273 -7.10 -4.83 -0.60
CA PHE A 273 -6.09 -4.65 0.43
C PHE A 273 -5.30 -3.36 0.25
N GLN A 274 -4.80 -2.83 1.38
CA GLN A 274 -3.86 -1.72 1.40
C GLN A 274 -2.52 -2.15 0.80
N ALA A 275 -2.17 -1.59 -0.35
CA ALA A 275 -0.96 -1.96 -1.08
C ALA A 275 0.30 -1.20 -0.62
N ASP A 276 0.13 -0.13 0.14
CA ASP A 276 1.20 0.63 0.78
C ASP A 276 0.95 0.81 2.29
N PRO A 277 1.07 -0.26 3.10
CA PRO A 277 0.89 -0.21 4.54
C PRO A 277 2.08 0.48 5.23
N HIS A 278 2.50 1.65 4.72
CA HIS A 278 3.60 2.43 5.30
C HIS A 278 3.25 2.84 6.74
N PRO A 279 4.21 2.91 7.67
CA PRO A 279 3.94 3.30 9.06
C PRO A 279 3.26 4.67 9.20
N GLY A 280 3.43 5.58 8.23
CA GLY A 280 2.74 6.87 8.18
C GLY A 280 1.24 6.75 7.96
N ASN A 281 0.79 5.66 7.33
CA ASN A 281 -0.60 5.41 6.95
C ASN A 281 -1.39 4.62 8.01
N ILE A 282 -0.73 4.31 9.15
CA ILE A 282 -1.32 3.57 10.27
C ILE A 282 -1.18 4.41 11.53
N LEU A 283 -2.31 4.79 12.14
CA LEU A 283 -2.31 5.52 13.39
C LEU A 283 -2.77 4.62 14.54
N ILE A 284 -2.23 4.87 15.72
CA ILE A 284 -2.69 4.30 16.99
C ILE A 284 -3.32 5.43 17.80
N ARG A 285 -4.60 5.26 18.16
CA ARG A 285 -5.34 6.16 19.04
C ARG A 285 -5.59 5.46 20.37
N HIS A 286 -5.08 6.03 21.44
CA HIS A 286 -5.49 5.66 22.79
C HIS A 286 -6.81 6.35 23.11
N LEU A 287 -7.77 5.60 23.64
CA LEU A 287 -9.05 6.10 24.07
C LEU A 287 -8.94 6.67 25.48
N SER A 288 -9.71 7.73 25.78
CA SER A 288 -9.96 8.18 27.14
C SER A 288 -10.76 7.12 27.90
N GLN A 289 -10.84 7.23 29.23
CA GLN A 289 -11.62 6.28 30.04
C GLN A 289 -13.11 6.27 29.64
N ASP A 290 -13.67 7.44 29.35
CA ASP A 290 -15.08 7.59 28.96
C ASP A 290 -15.34 7.01 27.55
N GLU A 291 -14.44 7.27 26.60
CA GLU A 291 -14.50 6.68 25.26
C GLU A 291 -14.33 5.15 25.30
N ALA A 292 -13.43 4.66 26.13
CA ALA A 292 -13.22 3.24 26.30
C ALA A 292 -14.45 2.53 26.90
N GLN A 293 -15.24 3.19 27.73
CA GLN A 293 -16.49 2.65 28.29
C GLN A 293 -17.61 2.55 27.27
N THR A 294 -17.65 3.44 26.29
CA THR A 294 -18.71 3.47 25.25
C THR A 294 -18.41 2.60 24.03
N ASP A 295 -17.13 2.36 23.71
CA ASP A 295 -16.68 1.60 22.54
C ASP A 295 -15.92 0.31 22.95
N GLN A 296 -16.53 -0.49 23.85
CA GLN A 296 -15.86 -1.64 24.49
C GLN A 296 -16.10 -2.99 23.84
N VAL A 297 -17.12 -3.12 22.99
CA VAL A 297 -17.62 -4.44 22.63
C VAL A 297 -17.64 -4.66 21.13
N GLU A 298 -16.98 -5.73 20.69
CA GLU A 298 -17.08 -6.28 19.33
C GLU A 298 -18.03 -7.48 19.34
N VAL A 299 -19.01 -7.47 18.44
CA VAL A 299 -19.89 -8.65 18.24
C VAL A 299 -19.17 -9.67 17.38
N GLU A 300 -18.60 -10.68 18.01
CA GLU A 300 -17.83 -11.73 17.31
C GLU A 300 -18.73 -12.73 16.55
N LYS A 301 -19.90 -13.03 17.09
CA LYS A 301 -20.90 -13.92 16.48
C LYS A 301 -22.32 -13.49 16.82
N LYS A 302 -23.14 -13.34 15.81
CA LYS A 302 -24.58 -13.15 15.95
C LYS A 302 -25.29 -14.34 15.31
N LEU A 303 -25.93 -15.17 16.15
CA LEU A 303 -26.77 -16.26 15.69
C LEU A 303 -28.22 -15.90 15.99
N GLU A 304 -29.03 -15.77 14.97
CA GLU A 304 -30.47 -15.60 15.11
C GLU A 304 -31.17 -16.87 14.60
N LYS A 305 -31.92 -17.51 15.47
CA LYS A 305 -32.72 -18.69 15.11
C LYS A 305 -34.17 -18.46 15.50
N GLN A 306 -35.08 -18.64 14.55
CA GLN A 306 -36.52 -18.59 14.81
C GLN A 306 -37.02 -20.01 15.07
N ILE A 307 -37.63 -20.23 16.24
CA ILE A 307 -38.25 -21.50 16.62
C ILE A 307 -39.70 -21.17 16.95
N GLY A 308 -40.60 -21.42 15.98
CA GLY A 308 -42.02 -21.04 16.08
C GLY A 308 -42.16 -19.51 16.20
N PRO A 309 -42.96 -18.99 17.14
CA PRO A 309 -43.14 -17.56 17.34
C PRO A 309 -41.97 -16.90 18.10
N THR A 310 -40.98 -17.69 18.61
CA THR A 310 -39.90 -17.19 19.43
C THR A 310 -38.64 -16.99 18.59
N LYS A 311 -38.10 -15.77 18.59
CA LYS A 311 -36.80 -15.42 18.02
C LYS A 311 -35.73 -15.52 19.11
N ILE A 312 -34.82 -16.47 18.97
CA ILE A 312 -33.66 -16.60 19.86
C ILE A 312 -32.47 -15.94 19.16
N SER A 313 -31.90 -14.91 19.79
CA SER A 313 -30.65 -14.30 19.35
C SER A 313 -29.57 -14.61 20.36
N TYR A 314 -28.44 -15.15 19.89
CA TYR A 314 -27.21 -15.31 20.66
C TYR A 314 -26.17 -14.36 20.08
N GLN A 315 -25.57 -13.56 20.97
CA GLN A 315 -24.55 -12.60 20.60
C GLN A 315 -23.34 -12.86 21.49
N GLN A 316 -22.21 -13.16 20.87
CA GLN A 316 -20.93 -13.31 21.56
C GLN A 316 -20.19 -11.99 21.45
N GLU A 317 -19.94 -11.37 22.58
CA GLU A 317 -19.27 -10.08 22.70
C GLU A 317 -17.83 -10.26 23.17
N LYS A 318 -16.92 -9.51 22.58
CA LYS A 318 -15.52 -9.45 22.96
C LYS A 318 -15.18 -8.05 23.45
N SER A 319 -14.59 -7.95 24.62
CA SER A 319 -14.09 -6.67 25.12
C SER A 319 -12.93 -6.17 24.25
N LEU A 320 -13.01 -4.92 23.83
CA LEU A 320 -11.97 -4.27 23.04
C LEU A 320 -10.95 -3.57 23.95
N PRO A 321 -9.67 -3.56 23.60
CA PRO A 321 -8.65 -2.83 24.33
C PRO A 321 -8.87 -1.31 24.21
N PRO A 322 -8.29 -0.50 25.13
CA PRO A 322 -8.47 0.96 25.17
C PRO A 322 -7.63 1.68 24.07
N TYR A 323 -7.51 1.09 22.91
CA TYR A 323 -6.86 1.72 21.75
C TYR A 323 -7.53 1.28 20.44
N ARG A 324 -7.32 2.07 19.37
CA ARG A 324 -7.78 1.77 18.02
C ARG A 324 -6.63 1.86 17.04
N VAL A 325 -6.64 0.98 16.05
CA VAL A 325 -5.72 0.97 14.91
C VAL A 325 -6.45 1.57 13.71
N ILE A 326 -5.88 2.61 13.12
CA ILE A 326 -6.57 3.43 12.12
C ILE A 326 -5.77 3.41 10.82
N TRP A 327 -6.41 3.09 9.70
CA TRP A 327 -5.88 3.26 8.35
C TRP A 327 -6.35 4.58 7.78
N ILE A 328 -5.44 5.41 7.17
CA ILE A 328 -5.78 6.78 6.77
C ILE A 328 -5.54 7.14 5.30
N ASP A 329 -4.83 6.32 4.53
CA ASP A 329 -4.53 6.58 3.13
C ASP A 329 -5.05 5.46 2.24
N PHE A 330 -5.72 5.80 1.13
CA PHE A 330 -6.35 4.84 0.20
C PHE A 330 -5.96 5.12 -1.26
N GLY A 331 -4.90 5.88 -1.49
CA GLY A 331 -4.38 6.19 -2.83
C GLY A 331 -3.85 4.95 -3.54
N MET A 332 -3.25 4.02 -2.79
CA MET A 332 -2.70 2.79 -3.36
C MET A 332 -3.36 1.55 -2.76
N MET A 333 -4.39 1.06 -3.44
CA MET A 333 -5.12 -0.15 -3.05
C MET A 333 -4.90 -1.26 -4.07
N GLY A 334 -4.74 -2.49 -3.57
CA GLY A 334 -4.64 -3.70 -4.39
C GLY A 334 -5.95 -4.48 -4.43
N ARG A 335 -6.18 -5.16 -5.57
CA ARG A 335 -7.28 -6.14 -5.72
C ARG A 335 -6.71 -7.44 -6.23
N ILE A 336 -7.18 -8.55 -5.71
CA ILE A 336 -6.82 -9.87 -6.21
C ILE A 336 -8.09 -10.65 -6.55
N SER A 337 -7.97 -11.57 -7.52
CA SER A 337 -9.05 -12.47 -7.81
C SER A 337 -9.18 -13.55 -6.72
N PRO A 338 -10.36 -14.13 -6.50
CA PRO A 338 -10.52 -15.28 -5.62
C PRO A 338 -9.56 -16.42 -5.97
N ALA A 339 -9.36 -16.70 -7.26
CA ALA A 339 -8.42 -17.73 -7.72
C ALA A 339 -6.96 -17.44 -7.30
N THR A 340 -6.55 -16.16 -7.36
CA THR A 340 -5.23 -15.74 -6.88
C THR A 340 -5.11 -15.90 -5.36
N ALA A 341 -6.14 -15.52 -4.61
CA ALA A 341 -6.19 -15.69 -3.16
C ALA A 341 -6.11 -17.18 -2.76
N ASP A 342 -6.86 -18.07 -3.46
CA ASP A 342 -6.80 -19.52 -3.29
C ASP A 342 -5.39 -20.07 -3.55
N GLY A 343 -4.73 -19.60 -4.62
CA GLY A 343 -3.36 -19.99 -4.96
C GLY A 343 -2.37 -19.60 -3.86
N ILE A 344 -2.47 -18.38 -3.34
CA ILE A 344 -1.61 -17.90 -2.24
C ILE A 344 -1.87 -18.70 -0.95
N ALA A 345 -3.13 -18.98 -0.62
CA ALA A 345 -3.48 -19.79 0.54
C ALA A 345 -2.90 -21.22 0.43
N LYS A 346 -2.96 -21.83 -0.76
CA LYS A 346 -2.35 -23.14 -1.04
C LYS A 346 -0.83 -23.10 -0.86
N ILE A 347 -0.15 -22.06 -1.35
CA ILE A 347 1.31 -21.91 -1.15
C ILE A 347 1.65 -21.85 0.33
N VAL A 348 0.91 -21.03 1.12
CA VAL A 348 1.12 -20.93 2.59
C VAL A 348 0.95 -22.29 3.28
N LEU A 349 0.00 -23.11 2.85
CA LEU A 349 -0.22 -24.45 3.41
C LEU A 349 0.80 -25.46 2.90
N ALA A 350 1.14 -25.43 1.62
CA ALA A 350 2.06 -26.37 0.99
C ALA A 350 3.52 -26.16 1.44
N VAL A 351 3.91 -24.97 1.85
CA VAL A 351 5.19 -24.77 2.57
C VAL A 351 5.27 -25.62 3.82
N ASN A 352 4.13 -25.87 4.49
CA ASN A 352 4.09 -26.72 5.68
C ASN A 352 4.00 -28.23 5.36
N SER A 353 3.36 -28.63 4.26
CA SER A 353 3.28 -30.02 3.81
C SER A 353 4.53 -30.49 3.08
N GLN A 354 5.45 -29.57 2.80
CA GLN A 354 6.69 -29.81 2.03
C GLN A 354 6.46 -30.34 0.60
N ASP A 355 5.27 -30.10 0.04
CA ASP A 355 4.92 -30.52 -1.32
C ASP A 355 5.30 -29.45 -2.35
N ILE A 356 6.49 -29.63 -2.96
CA ILE A 356 7.03 -28.73 -3.97
C ILE A 356 6.15 -28.70 -5.22
N HIS A 357 5.52 -29.84 -5.55
CA HIS A 357 4.70 -29.93 -6.75
C HIS A 357 3.40 -29.13 -6.58
N GLU A 358 2.74 -29.23 -5.42
CA GLU A 358 1.55 -28.45 -5.09
C GLU A 358 1.86 -26.94 -5.07
N ILE A 359 3.03 -26.55 -4.54
CA ILE A 359 3.50 -25.14 -4.58
C ILE A 359 3.65 -24.67 -6.02
N GLY A 360 4.32 -25.42 -6.89
CA GLY A 360 4.51 -25.05 -8.28
C GLY A 360 3.20 -24.96 -9.06
N GLN A 361 2.29 -25.91 -8.89
CA GLN A 361 0.95 -25.88 -9.46
C GLN A 361 0.12 -24.68 -8.99
N SER A 362 0.39 -24.15 -7.81
CA SER A 362 -0.28 -22.95 -7.29
C SER A 362 0.35 -21.66 -7.82
N ILE A 363 1.66 -21.65 -8.16
CA ILE A 363 2.37 -20.49 -8.67
C ILE A 363 2.08 -20.24 -10.15
N ILE A 364 2.13 -21.27 -10.99
CA ILE A 364 2.01 -21.14 -12.46
C ILE A 364 0.75 -20.37 -12.88
N PRO A 365 -0.46 -20.63 -12.34
CA PRO A 365 -1.68 -19.89 -12.69
C PRO A 365 -1.67 -18.42 -12.28
N MET A 366 -0.76 -17.99 -11.39
CA MET A 366 -0.59 -16.59 -10.99
C MET A 366 0.40 -15.84 -11.89
N CYS A 367 0.88 -16.47 -12.95
CA CYS A 367 1.86 -15.95 -13.89
C CYS A 367 1.31 -15.89 -15.30
N GLU A 368 1.79 -14.90 -16.06
CA GLU A 368 1.71 -14.88 -17.52
C GLU A 368 2.96 -15.56 -18.09
N GLN A 369 2.79 -16.51 -18.98
CA GLN A 369 3.91 -17.14 -19.68
C GLN A 369 4.41 -16.21 -20.80
N VAL A 370 5.61 -15.68 -20.65
CA VAL A 370 6.22 -14.69 -21.59
C VAL A 370 7.23 -15.33 -22.56
N GLY A 371 7.42 -16.64 -22.48
CA GLY A 371 8.32 -17.41 -23.35
C GLY A 371 8.16 -18.91 -23.11
N PRO A 372 9.01 -19.75 -23.75
CA PRO A 372 8.95 -21.20 -23.56
C PRO A 372 9.22 -21.56 -22.08
N LEU A 373 8.33 -22.34 -21.48
CA LEU A 373 8.46 -22.86 -20.12
C LEU A 373 8.97 -24.31 -20.16
N ASP A 374 10.12 -24.55 -19.53
CA ASP A 374 10.58 -25.89 -19.19
C ASP A 374 10.10 -26.22 -17.76
N GLU A 375 8.96 -26.91 -17.67
CA GLU A 375 8.35 -27.25 -16.39
C GLU A 375 9.27 -28.11 -15.52
N GLN A 376 10.02 -29.07 -16.11
CA GLN A 376 10.93 -29.92 -15.35
C GLN A 376 12.07 -29.12 -14.73
N LYS A 377 12.60 -28.14 -15.48
CA LYS A 377 13.61 -27.21 -14.98
C LYS A 377 13.02 -26.36 -13.85
N PHE A 378 11.82 -25.78 -14.07
CA PHE A 378 11.14 -24.95 -13.09
C PHE A 378 10.93 -25.68 -11.76
N TYR A 379 10.34 -26.88 -11.78
CA TYR A 379 10.11 -27.68 -10.56
C TYR A 379 11.41 -28.08 -9.87
N ARG A 380 12.45 -28.40 -10.62
CA ARG A 380 13.77 -28.70 -10.05
C ARG A 380 14.41 -27.50 -9.35
N GLU A 381 14.31 -26.32 -9.95
CA GLU A 381 14.84 -25.07 -9.39
C GLU A 381 14.01 -24.64 -8.19
N LEU A 382 12.68 -24.72 -8.25
CA LEU A 382 11.77 -24.47 -7.16
C LEU A 382 12.07 -25.38 -5.96
N GLY A 383 12.30 -26.67 -6.22
CA GLY A 383 12.66 -27.63 -5.17
C GLY A 383 14.00 -27.33 -4.50
N LYS A 384 15.02 -26.96 -5.29
CA LYS A 384 16.32 -26.53 -4.72
C LYS A 384 16.17 -25.29 -3.86
N PHE A 385 15.37 -24.34 -4.31
CA PHE A 385 15.12 -23.08 -3.62
C PHE A 385 14.34 -23.28 -2.31
N LEU A 386 13.29 -24.09 -2.30
CA LEU A 386 12.42 -24.27 -1.15
C LEU A 386 13.02 -25.16 -0.04
N ARG A 387 13.94 -26.08 -0.35
CA ARG A 387 14.53 -26.98 0.64
C ARG A 387 15.00 -26.34 1.94
N PRO A 388 15.73 -25.20 1.94
CA PRO A 388 16.13 -24.56 3.18
C PRO A 388 14.94 -24.07 4.04
N TYR A 389 13.86 -23.59 3.38
CA TYR A 389 12.66 -23.09 4.03
C TYR A 389 11.77 -24.20 4.58
N LEU A 390 11.72 -25.35 3.89
CA LEU A 390 10.94 -26.52 4.33
C LEU A 390 11.53 -27.19 5.57
N ASN A 391 12.84 -27.05 5.79
CA ASN A 391 13.55 -27.60 6.96
C ASN A 391 13.67 -26.61 8.12
N ALA A 392 13.37 -25.33 7.91
CA ALA A 392 13.41 -24.30 8.95
C ALA A 392 12.10 -24.28 9.75
N GLY A 393 12.17 -23.84 11.01
CA GLY A 393 10.98 -23.52 11.78
C GLY A 393 10.23 -22.34 11.15
N LEU A 394 8.89 -22.34 11.21
CA LEU A 394 8.06 -21.28 10.63
C LEU A 394 8.42 -19.87 11.14
N ALA A 395 8.88 -19.79 12.40
CA ALA A 395 9.33 -18.54 13.02
C ALA A 395 10.64 -18.00 12.42
N GLU A 396 11.46 -18.87 11.81
CA GLU A 396 12.75 -18.51 11.24
C GLU A 396 12.66 -18.10 9.75
N ILE A 397 11.50 -18.35 9.12
CA ILE A 397 11.27 -18.04 7.72
C ILE A 397 10.96 -16.56 7.54
N ASN A 398 11.86 -15.83 6.86
CA ASN A 398 11.53 -14.53 6.33
C ASN A 398 10.60 -14.70 5.10
N PHE A 399 9.31 -14.59 5.33
CA PHE A 399 8.27 -14.85 4.35
C PHE A 399 8.37 -13.92 3.13
N THR A 400 8.62 -12.65 3.37
CA THR A 400 8.78 -11.66 2.30
C THR A 400 9.98 -11.97 1.40
N LYS A 401 11.13 -12.30 2.01
CA LYS A 401 12.32 -12.68 1.22
C LYS A 401 12.05 -13.92 0.38
N MET A 402 11.36 -14.91 0.94
CA MET A 402 10.95 -16.12 0.21
C MET A 402 10.07 -15.77 -0.99
N LEU A 403 9.06 -14.93 -0.81
CA LEU A 403 8.17 -14.51 -1.90
C LEU A 403 8.92 -13.74 -2.99
N TYR A 404 9.82 -12.82 -2.65
CA TYR A 404 10.64 -12.11 -3.64
C TYR A 404 11.51 -13.05 -4.46
N GLN A 405 12.09 -14.07 -3.84
CA GLN A 405 12.90 -15.05 -4.53
C GLN A 405 12.07 -15.97 -5.43
N ILE A 406 10.81 -16.27 -5.04
CA ILE A 406 9.85 -16.96 -5.93
C ILE A 406 9.56 -16.11 -7.16
N VAL A 407 9.36 -14.80 -7.01
CA VAL A 407 9.16 -13.87 -8.13
C VAL A 407 10.35 -13.94 -9.10
N GLN A 408 11.58 -13.89 -8.59
CA GLN A 408 12.80 -13.99 -9.41
C GLN A 408 12.92 -15.34 -10.10
N LEU A 409 12.59 -16.43 -9.41
CA LEU A 409 12.61 -17.78 -9.99
C LEU A 409 11.61 -17.90 -11.14
N CYS A 410 10.42 -17.36 -11.00
CA CYS A 410 9.42 -17.29 -12.06
C CYS A 410 9.95 -16.53 -13.27
N GLN A 411 10.53 -15.35 -13.07
CA GLN A 411 11.12 -14.55 -14.16
C GLN A 411 12.21 -15.28 -14.92
N ASN A 412 13.10 -15.98 -14.20
CA ASN A 412 14.18 -16.78 -14.80
C ASN A 412 13.68 -17.98 -15.62
N ASN A 413 12.41 -18.36 -15.44
CA ASN A 413 11.74 -19.45 -16.16
C ASN A 413 10.64 -18.94 -17.11
N ASN A 414 10.73 -17.70 -17.59
CA ASN A 414 9.78 -17.08 -18.52
C ASN A 414 8.33 -17.01 -18.00
N LEU A 415 8.17 -16.93 -16.67
CA LEU A 415 6.90 -16.73 -15.99
C LEU A 415 6.89 -15.32 -15.38
N GLN A 416 6.04 -14.46 -15.87
CA GLN A 416 5.85 -13.11 -15.32
C GLN A 416 4.68 -13.11 -14.33
N ILE A 417 4.97 -12.94 -13.04
CA ILE A 417 3.94 -12.84 -12.00
C ILE A 417 3.06 -11.61 -12.24
N HIS A 418 1.76 -11.76 -12.09
CA HIS A 418 0.80 -10.67 -12.24
C HIS A 418 1.12 -9.52 -11.29
N SER A 419 1.00 -8.28 -11.76
CA SER A 419 1.34 -7.07 -11.00
C SER A 419 0.63 -6.97 -9.65
N GLN A 420 -0.59 -7.49 -9.55
CA GLN A 420 -1.37 -7.53 -8.31
C GLN A 420 -0.69 -8.40 -7.23
N VAL A 421 -0.10 -9.52 -7.62
CA VAL A 421 0.65 -10.40 -6.70
C VAL A 421 1.94 -9.73 -6.26
N THR A 422 2.66 -9.09 -7.18
CA THR A 422 3.88 -8.33 -6.84
C THR A 422 3.58 -7.19 -5.86
N MET A 423 2.47 -6.49 -6.07
CA MET A 423 1.98 -5.44 -5.16
C MET A 423 1.66 -6.01 -3.77
N LEU A 424 1.03 -7.19 -3.71
CA LEU A 424 0.74 -7.87 -2.45
C LEU A 424 2.02 -8.30 -1.71
N VAL A 425 2.98 -8.89 -2.43
CA VAL A 425 4.29 -9.28 -1.86
C VAL A 425 5.00 -8.07 -1.24
N ARG A 426 4.95 -6.92 -1.92
CA ARG A 426 5.47 -5.66 -1.39
C ARG A 426 4.75 -5.24 -0.11
N ALA A 427 3.42 -5.25 -0.11
CA ALA A 427 2.62 -4.87 1.05
C ALA A 427 2.93 -5.75 2.26
N PHE A 428 3.08 -7.07 2.04
CA PHE A 428 3.56 -8.00 3.06
C PHE A 428 4.93 -7.60 3.62
N GLY A 429 5.88 -7.21 2.76
CA GLY A 429 7.23 -6.82 3.19
C GLY A 429 7.26 -5.57 4.06
N ILE A 430 6.45 -4.57 3.72
CA ILE A 430 6.32 -3.36 4.53
C ILE A 430 5.71 -3.71 5.89
N LEU A 431 4.63 -4.49 5.88
CA LEU A 431 3.94 -4.91 7.09
C LEU A 431 4.86 -5.76 7.99
N GLU A 432 5.60 -6.74 7.42
CA GLU A 432 6.56 -7.56 8.15
C GLU A 432 7.63 -6.71 8.85
N THR A 433 8.09 -5.64 8.20
CA THR A 433 9.05 -4.69 8.80
C THR A 433 8.46 -3.97 10.02
N ILE A 434 7.17 -3.61 9.97
CA ILE A 434 6.47 -2.99 11.11
C ILE A 434 6.30 -4.01 12.24
N ILE A 435 5.85 -5.21 11.91
CA ILE A 435 5.63 -6.29 12.86
C ILE A 435 6.92 -6.65 13.59
N ALA A 436 8.03 -6.82 12.87
CA ALA A 436 9.34 -7.13 13.45
C ALA A 436 9.84 -6.05 14.42
N LYS A 437 9.45 -4.79 14.24
CA LYS A 437 9.77 -3.70 15.18
C LYS A 437 8.84 -3.67 16.40
N LEU A 438 7.58 -4.05 16.23
CA LEU A 438 6.62 -4.12 17.33
C LEU A 438 6.89 -5.34 18.22
N ASP A 439 7.02 -6.48 17.59
CA ASP A 439 7.29 -7.76 18.23
C ASP A 439 8.14 -8.68 17.34
N PRO A 440 9.45 -8.75 17.60
CA PRO A 440 10.35 -9.60 16.81
C PRO A 440 10.06 -11.10 16.93
N SER A 441 9.28 -11.53 17.93
CA SER A 441 8.93 -12.93 18.13
C SER A 441 7.72 -13.39 17.32
N LEU A 442 6.94 -12.46 16.75
CA LEU A 442 5.73 -12.76 16.00
C LEU A 442 6.06 -13.09 14.54
N SER A 443 5.77 -14.31 14.12
CA SER A 443 5.84 -14.72 12.73
C SER A 443 4.52 -14.47 12.00
N MET A 444 4.57 -13.72 10.88
CA MET A 444 3.40 -13.53 10.03
C MET A 444 2.86 -14.85 9.48
N LEU A 445 3.75 -15.80 9.18
CA LEU A 445 3.37 -17.11 8.65
C LEU A 445 2.63 -17.96 9.69
N GLU A 446 3.02 -17.86 10.96
CA GLU A 446 2.30 -18.53 12.05
C GLU A 446 0.87 -18.01 12.22
N VAL A 447 0.67 -16.70 12.05
CA VAL A 447 -0.67 -16.10 12.08
C VAL A 447 -1.46 -16.43 10.81
N ALA A 448 -0.82 -16.45 9.64
CA ALA A 448 -1.46 -16.73 8.36
C ALA A 448 -1.92 -18.19 8.23
N ARG A 449 -1.20 -19.14 8.80
CA ARG A 449 -1.48 -20.58 8.68
C ARG A 449 -2.88 -20.99 9.16
N PRO A 450 -3.33 -20.67 10.38
CA PRO A 450 -4.68 -21.02 10.82
C PRO A 450 -5.74 -20.29 9.99
N PHE A 451 -5.46 -19.06 9.57
CA PHE A 451 -6.34 -18.28 8.71
C PHE A 451 -6.51 -18.94 7.33
N GLY A 452 -5.42 -19.34 6.68
CA GLY A 452 -5.45 -20.03 5.39
C GLY A 452 -6.20 -21.37 5.45
N LYS A 453 -6.02 -22.15 6.52
CA LYS A 453 -6.78 -23.39 6.73
C LYS A 453 -8.29 -23.13 6.83
N GLN A 454 -8.70 -22.14 7.60
CA GLN A 454 -10.10 -21.78 7.78
C GLN A 454 -10.70 -21.27 6.46
N TYR A 455 -9.96 -20.42 5.75
CA TYR A 455 -10.36 -19.86 4.47
C TYR A 455 -10.63 -20.97 3.43
N LEU A 456 -9.67 -21.87 3.22
CA LEU A 456 -9.83 -22.95 2.23
C LEU A 456 -10.96 -23.92 2.64
N LYS A 457 -11.08 -24.25 3.91
CA LYS A 457 -12.19 -25.10 4.38
C LYS A 457 -13.55 -24.49 4.03
N GLN A 458 -13.75 -23.21 4.28
CA GLN A 458 -15.00 -22.51 3.95
C GLN A 458 -15.28 -22.47 2.45
N HIS A 459 -14.25 -22.31 1.61
CA HIS A 459 -14.40 -22.27 0.16
C HIS A 459 -14.58 -23.65 -0.47
N PHE A 460 -13.95 -24.69 0.05
CA PHE A 460 -14.15 -26.06 -0.42
C PHE A 460 -15.54 -26.61 -0.02
N ASP A 461 -15.99 -26.37 1.21
CA ASP A 461 -17.32 -26.78 1.67
C ASP A 461 -18.45 -26.09 0.87
N LEU A 462 -18.25 -24.86 0.40
CA LEU A 462 -19.23 -24.15 -0.45
C LEU A 462 -19.25 -24.68 -1.89
N ARG A 463 -18.11 -25.10 -2.46
CA ARG A 463 -18.08 -25.69 -3.82
C ARG A 463 -18.67 -27.07 -3.86
N THR A 464 -18.47 -27.89 -2.85
CA THR A 464 -19.07 -29.24 -2.73
C THR A 464 -20.58 -29.22 -2.45
N GLN A 465 -21.16 -28.06 -2.09
CA GLN A 465 -22.63 -27.90 -1.93
C GLN A 465 -23.32 -27.31 -3.18
N LEU A 466 -22.55 -26.87 -4.19
CA LEU A 466 -23.06 -26.28 -5.44
C LEU A 466 -22.88 -27.20 -6.65
N ASP A 467 -22.15 -28.32 -6.52
CA ASP A 467 -22.05 -29.45 -7.45
C ASP A 467 -22.98 -30.61 -6.96
#